data_9fc1fc607189797d6882857f39b84380
#
_entry.id   9fc1fc607189797d6882857f39b84380
#
_cell.length_a   1.000
_cell.length_b   1.000
_cell.length_c   1.000
_cell.angle_alpha   90.00
_cell.angle_beta   90.00
_cell.angle_gamma   90.00
#
_symmetry.space_group_name_H-M   'P 1'
#
loop_
_entity.id
_entity.type
_entity.pdbx_description
1 polymer ?
#
loop_
_entity_poly.entity_id
_entity_poly.type
_entity_poly.pdbx_seq_one_letter_code
_entity_poly.pdbx_strand_id
1 'polypeptide(L)'
;MKNLIKQRVAVLGSGLTGKAIAMALLDLNISVDLIEQTSPPKNFKSNVTLSISDASLKILQSLGIKKNKFNFWPLQKIILFDGLKKEAKPDTEFYNMNNKKFLSHIVKRNVLEKEISNKLKKVKFIKNKIISIEGKGFLKKIIFQNKKTSEYNLIIATEFSNLKLLSNEKKLNWDYSETAYTFVLHHKKLTNNCARQFFLKDGPLAFLPISNTHTSIVWSVKNKSDAEKIILNDEARLNFLKMISVGFYEVIGCTNKLEKFDLTFEFLRRTVLSRVIFMGDITHKIHPIAGQGWNMTLRDISILVSILKEKLNKGYDIGDLGILKEYEKKTKASNLLFAMSIDLIRKAFRSQSPTISQLRKKSFSIASQPTVMNKIIDLADKGLRF
;
A
#
# COMPACT_ATOMS: atom_id res chain seq x y z
N MET A 1 2.57 -1.99 42.89
CA MET A 1 2.05 -2.36 41.55
C MET A 1 2.59 -3.73 41.19
N LYS A 2 1.72 -4.75 41.02
CA LYS A 2 2.14 -6.08 40.57
C LYS A 2 2.88 -5.93 39.25
N ASN A 3 4.09 -6.49 39.12
CA ASN A 3 4.81 -6.64 37.85
C ASN A 3 3.95 -7.51 36.93
N LEU A 4 3.03 -6.89 36.17
CA LEU A 4 2.28 -7.55 35.11
C LEU A 4 3.31 -8.09 34.12
N ILE A 5 3.33 -9.41 33.96
CA ILE A 5 4.20 -10.08 32.97
C ILE A 5 3.95 -9.42 31.62
N LYS A 6 4.98 -8.80 31.07
CA LYS A 6 4.89 -8.06 29.80
C LYS A 6 4.52 -9.04 28.68
N GLN A 7 3.37 -8.84 28.05
CA GLN A 7 2.92 -9.69 26.94
C GLN A 7 3.87 -9.55 25.74
N ARG A 8 3.99 -10.61 24.95
CA ARG A 8 4.95 -10.71 23.85
C ARG A 8 4.24 -10.87 22.52
N VAL A 9 4.69 -10.14 21.51
CA VAL A 9 4.20 -10.21 20.12
C VAL A 9 5.34 -10.60 19.18
N ALA A 10 5.09 -11.58 18.31
CA ALA A 10 5.96 -11.86 17.17
C ALA A 10 5.37 -11.21 15.91
N VAL A 11 6.16 -10.42 15.21
CA VAL A 11 5.83 -9.92 13.87
C VAL A 11 6.63 -10.73 12.85
N LEU A 12 5.95 -11.52 12.02
CA LEU A 12 6.57 -12.37 11.01
C LEU A 12 6.63 -11.64 9.67
N GLY A 13 7.83 -11.28 9.27
CA GLY A 13 8.14 -10.51 8.08
C GLY A 13 8.75 -9.15 8.39
N SER A 14 9.95 -8.90 7.86
CA SER A 14 10.75 -7.68 8.09
C SER A 14 10.64 -6.65 6.97
N GLY A 15 9.66 -6.79 6.06
CA GLY A 15 9.33 -5.81 5.06
C GLY A 15 8.69 -4.54 5.64
N LEU A 16 8.31 -3.59 4.78
CA LEU A 16 7.76 -2.30 5.18
C LEU A 16 6.56 -2.43 6.14
N THR A 17 5.63 -3.37 5.86
CA THR A 17 4.46 -3.64 6.71
C THR A 17 4.85 -4.14 8.10
N GLY A 18 5.72 -5.16 8.18
CA GLY A 18 6.14 -5.71 9.46
C GLY A 18 6.90 -4.70 10.32
N LYS A 19 7.78 -3.91 9.70
CA LYS A 19 8.48 -2.80 10.37
C LYS A 19 7.51 -1.73 10.88
N ALA A 20 6.49 -1.36 10.09
CA ALA A 20 5.47 -0.39 10.49
C ALA A 20 4.63 -0.89 11.67
N ILE A 21 4.25 -2.18 11.66
CA ILE A 21 3.56 -2.82 12.78
C ILE A 21 4.45 -2.81 14.04
N ALA A 22 5.69 -3.28 13.91
CA ALA A 22 6.62 -3.31 15.03
C ALA A 22 6.82 -1.92 15.65
N MET A 23 6.95 -0.88 14.81
CA MET A 23 7.05 0.52 15.26
C MET A 23 5.77 0.96 16.00
N ALA A 24 4.60 0.64 15.45
CA ALA A 24 3.31 1.04 16.01
C ALA A 24 3.02 0.38 17.37
N LEU A 25 3.61 -0.78 17.65
CA LEU A 25 3.47 -1.50 18.92
C LEU A 25 4.46 -1.03 20.01
N LEU A 26 5.47 -0.21 19.69
CA LEU A 26 6.49 0.23 20.64
C LEU A 26 5.93 1.05 21.81
N ASP A 27 4.88 1.83 21.57
CA ASP A 27 4.25 2.67 22.58
C ASP A 27 3.28 1.90 23.50
N LEU A 28 3.06 0.61 23.20
CA LEU A 28 2.30 -0.29 24.05
C LEU A 28 3.24 -0.99 25.03
N ASN A 29 2.76 -1.26 26.23
CA ASN A 29 3.54 -1.98 27.25
C ASN A 29 3.68 -3.49 26.94
N ILE A 30 4.24 -3.81 25.77
CA ILE A 30 4.45 -5.18 25.25
C ILE A 30 5.88 -5.34 24.73
N SER A 31 6.34 -6.59 24.63
CA SER A 31 7.62 -6.93 23.99
C SER A 31 7.37 -7.32 22.53
N VAL A 32 8.13 -6.77 21.60
CA VAL A 32 7.98 -7.02 20.17
C VAL A 32 9.26 -7.66 19.62
N ASP A 33 9.12 -8.84 19.02
CA ASP A 33 10.16 -9.49 18.25
C ASP A 33 9.80 -9.42 16.76
N LEU A 34 10.68 -8.88 15.92
CA LEU A 34 10.55 -8.85 14.46
C LEU A 34 11.35 -10.00 13.86
N ILE A 35 10.66 -10.93 13.20
CA ILE A 35 11.24 -12.18 12.71
C ILE A 35 11.41 -12.11 11.21
N GLU A 36 12.64 -12.24 10.74
CA GLU A 36 13.07 -12.26 9.35
C GLU A 36 13.49 -13.68 8.98
N GLN A 37 12.74 -14.33 8.10
CA GLN A 37 13.06 -15.69 7.62
C GLN A 37 13.96 -15.70 6.39
N THR A 38 13.85 -14.68 5.54
CA THR A 38 14.65 -14.50 4.33
C THR A 38 15.20 -13.10 4.30
N SER A 39 16.52 -12.96 4.18
CA SER A 39 17.12 -11.63 4.08
C SER A 39 16.74 -10.99 2.74
N PRO A 40 16.27 -9.72 2.74
CA PRO A 40 16.06 -9.00 1.49
C PRO A 40 17.40 -8.85 0.73
N PRO A 41 17.37 -8.74 -0.60
CA PRO A 41 18.59 -8.52 -1.39
C PRO A 41 19.38 -7.32 -0.86
N LYS A 42 20.69 -7.50 -0.65
CA LYS A 42 21.57 -6.39 -0.28
C LYS A 42 21.53 -5.35 -1.40
N ASN A 43 21.39 -4.07 -1.06
CA ASN A 43 21.37 -2.94 -2.02
C ASN A 43 20.11 -2.81 -2.91
N PHE A 44 18.95 -3.15 -2.42
CA PHE A 44 17.71 -2.93 -3.15
C PHE A 44 17.38 -1.43 -3.23
N LYS A 45 17.91 -0.75 -4.27
CA LYS A 45 17.44 0.60 -4.65
C LYS A 45 16.17 0.43 -5.46
N SER A 46 15.03 0.60 -4.82
CA SER A 46 13.71 0.50 -5.46
C SER A 46 13.26 1.86 -6.01
N ASN A 47 12.74 1.87 -7.23
CA ASN A 47 12.04 3.02 -7.82
C ASN A 47 10.57 3.07 -7.40
N VAL A 48 10.09 2.08 -6.66
CA VAL A 48 8.71 2.01 -6.18
C VAL A 48 8.38 3.22 -5.31
N THR A 49 7.31 3.87 -5.65
CA THR A 49 6.74 4.98 -4.90
C THR A 49 5.41 4.58 -4.28
N LEU A 50 5.10 5.19 -3.15
CA LEU A 50 3.85 5.03 -2.42
C LEU A 50 3.13 6.38 -2.41
N SER A 51 1.83 6.35 -2.64
CA SER A 51 0.95 7.50 -2.40
C SER A 51 0.38 7.40 -0.99
N ILE A 52 0.75 8.33 -0.14
CA ILE A 52 0.34 8.37 1.27
C ILE A 52 -0.75 9.42 1.43
N SER A 53 -1.96 9.00 1.79
CA SER A 53 -3.08 9.91 2.05
C SER A 53 -2.81 10.78 3.28
N ASP A 54 -3.54 11.88 3.44
CA ASP A 54 -3.35 12.80 4.59
C ASP A 54 -3.64 12.09 5.91
N ALA A 55 -4.68 11.25 5.97
CA ALA A 55 -4.98 10.42 7.14
C ALA A 55 -3.86 9.43 7.45
N SER A 56 -3.33 8.76 6.43
CA SER A 56 -2.20 7.83 6.58
C SER A 56 -0.91 8.54 7.02
N LEU A 57 -0.68 9.75 6.52
CA LEU A 57 0.46 10.56 6.97
C LEU A 57 0.34 10.93 8.44
N LYS A 58 -0.86 11.30 8.92
CA LYS A 58 -1.10 11.57 10.35
C LYS A 58 -0.84 10.34 11.21
N ILE A 59 -1.23 9.13 10.76
CA ILE A 59 -0.88 7.88 11.44
C ILE A 59 0.65 7.74 11.54
N LEU A 60 1.37 7.93 10.45
CA LEU A 60 2.84 7.86 10.46
C LEU A 60 3.46 8.90 11.39
N GLN A 61 2.92 10.11 11.41
CA GLN A 61 3.39 11.18 12.29
C GLN A 61 3.14 10.87 13.77
N SER A 62 1.97 10.30 14.12
CA SER A 62 1.70 9.86 15.49
C SER A 62 2.63 8.75 15.95
N LEU A 63 3.19 7.96 15.02
CA LEU A 63 4.23 6.97 15.26
C LEU A 63 5.66 7.54 15.22
N GLY A 64 5.80 8.86 15.16
CA GLY A 64 7.08 9.56 15.24
C GLY A 64 7.83 9.69 13.91
N ILE A 65 7.21 9.41 12.77
CA ILE A 65 7.79 9.70 11.45
C ILE A 65 7.64 11.19 11.15
N LYS A 66 8.78 11.87 10.99
CA LYS A 66 8.78 13.31 10.70
C LYS A 66 8.54 13.53 9.21
N LYS A 67 7.51 14.33 8.89
CA LYS A 67 7.30 14.84 7.54
C LYS A 67 8.33 15.91 7.25
N ASN A 68 9.12 15.73 6.20
CA ASN A 68 9.92 16.79 5.61
C ASN A 68 9.72 16.82 4.09
N LYS A 69 10.08 17.95 3.46
CA LYS A 69 9.87 18.18 2.04
C LYS A 69 10.67 17.22 1.13
N PHE A 70 11.73 16.61 1.66
CA PHE A 70 12.56 15.67 0.89
C PHE A 70 12.04 14.24 0.91
N ASN A 71 11.28 13.86 1.97
CA ASN A 71 10.78 12.50 2.16
C ASN A 71 9.35 12.33 1.64
N PHE A 72 8.51 13.38 1.72
CA PHE A 72 7.09 13.33 1.37
C PHE A 72 6.77 14.45 0.38
N TRP A 73 6.72 14.13 -0.91
CA TRP A 73 6.43 15.09 -1.96
C TRP A 73 4.93 15.39 -2.02
N PRO A 74 4.50 16.63 -1.83
CA PRO A 74 3.08 16.96 -1.72
C PRO A 74 2.37 16.93 -3.06
N LEU A 75 1.16 16.37 -3.10
CA LEU A 75 0.23 16.46 -4.21
C LEU A 75 -0.91 17.41 -3.89
N GLN A 76 -1.11 18.40 -4.73
CA GLN A 76 -2.24 19.34 -4.63
C GLN A 76 -3.38 18.93 -5.57
N LYS A 77 -3.05 18.30 -6.70
CA LYS A 77 -4.00 17.95 -7.74
C LYS A 77 -3.75 16.55 -8.28
N ILE A 78 -4.83 15.88 -8.65
CA ILE A 78 -4.83 14.62 -9.43
C ILE A 78 -5.69 14.85 -10.66
N ILE A 79 -5.12 14.62 -11.85
CA ILE A 79 -5.80 14.79 -13.13
C ILE A 79 -5.98 13.43 -13.78
N LEU A 80 -7.20 13.17 -14.26
CA LEU A 80 -7.56 11.92 -14.92
C LEU A 80 -7.85 12.15 -16.40
N PHE A 81 -7.37 11.23 -17.24
CA PHE A 81 -7.56 11.22 -18.68
C PHE A 81 -8.13 9.86 -19.11
N ASP A 82 -9.27 9.84 -19.82
CA ASP A 82 -9.84 8.64 -20.45
C ASP A 82 -9.28 8.49 -21.87
N GLY A 83 -8.17 7.74 -21.98
CA GLY A 83 -7.45 7.51 -23.22
C GLY A 83 -6.42 8.59 -23.57
N LEU A 84 -5.90 8.49 -24.81
CA LEU A 84 -5.05 9.49 -25.42
C LEU A 84 -5.94 10.47 -26.20
N LYS A 85 -5.85 11.76 -25.88
CA LYS A 85 -6.56 12.82 -26.61
C LYS A 85 -5.55 13.69 -27.34
N LYS A 86 -5.89 14.14 -28.56
CA LYS A 86 -5.09 15.09 -29.34
C LYS A 86 -4.85 16.41 -28.59
N GLU A 87 -5.87 16.86 -27.87
CA GLU A 87 -5.77 17.98 -26.93
C GLU A 87 -5.62 17.41 -25.52
N ALA A 88 -4.62 17.89 -24.78
CA ALA A 88 -4.35 17.46 -23.39
C ALA A 88 -5.42 17.95 -22.40
N LYS A 89 -6.70 17.87 -22.81
CA LYS A 89 -7.85 18.29 -22.00
C LYS A 89 -8.23 17.18 -21.00
N PRO A 90 -8.16 17.45 -19.69
CA PRO A 90 -8.52 16.46 -18.68
C PRO A 90 -10.01 16.12 -18.71
N ASP A 91 -10.35 14.87 -18.35
CA ASP A 91 -11.73 14.44 -18.16
C ASP A 91 -12.25 14.79 -16.77
N THR A 92 -11.39 14.77 -15.76
CA THR A 92 -11.71 15.25 -14.42
C THR A 92 -10.46 15.64 -13.65
N GLU A 93 -10.61 16.54 -12.71
CA GLU A 93 -9.55 17.00 -11.83
C GLU A 93 -10.01 16.91 -10.39
N PHE A 94 -9.20 16.29 -9.53
CA PHE A 94 -9.40 16.27 -8.08
C PHE A 94 -8.45 17.24 -7.42
N TYR A 95 -8.97 18.12 -6.60
CA TYR A 95 -8.22 19.07 -5.79
C TYR A 95 -8.99 19.37 -4.50
N ASN A 96 -8.29 19.75 -3.45
CA ASN A 96 -8.95 20.16 -2.22
C ASN A 96 -9.37 21.63 -2.34
N MET A 97 -10.67 21.90 -2.29
CA MET A 97 -11.24 23.25 -2.41
C MET A 97 -10.78 24.20 -1.30
N ASN A 98 -10.46 23.66 -0.14
CA ASN A 98 -9.85 24.43 0.95
C ASN A 98 -8.33 24.47 0.76
N ASN A 99 -7.78 25.22 -0.16
CA ASN A 99 -6.37 25.38 -0.60
C ASN A 99 -5.25 25.10 0.45
N LYS A 100 -5.57 24.66 1.65
CA LYS A 100 -4.69 24.37 2.80
C LYS A 100 -4.33 22.89 2.98
N LYS A 101 -4.96 21.96 2.24
CA LYS A 101 -4.71 20.52 2.41
C LYS A 101 -4.22 19.90 1.10
N PHE A 102 -3.18 19.09 1.21
CA PHE A 102 -2.74 18.24 0.12
C PHE A 102 -3.67 17.02 -0.01
N LEU A 103 -3.85 16.52 -1.22
CA LEU A 103 -4.63 15.30 -1.46
C LEU A 103 -3.88 14.05 -0.97
N SER A 104 -2.58 14.03 -1.20
CA SER A 104 -1.70 12.95 -0.75
C SER A 104 -0.22 13.40 -0.81
N HIS A 105 0.67 12.50 -0.45
CA HIS A 105 2.12 12.71 -0.53
C HIS A 105 2.75 11.51 -1.20
N ILE A 106 3.64 11.75 -2.16
CA ILE A 106 4.41 10.67 -2.78
C ILE A 106 5.71 10.49 -2.01
N VAL A 107 6.01 9.25 -1.66
CA VAL A 107 7.25 8.87 -0.97
C VAL A 107 7.88 7.66 -1.67
N LYS A 108 9.22 7.65 -1.79
CA LYS A 108 9.94 6.45 -2.23
C LYS A 108 9.89 5.40 -1.13
N ARG A 109 9.51 4.17 -1.49
CA ARG A 109 9.37 3.06 -0.54
C ARG A 109 10.62 2.85 0.32
N ASN A 110 11.82 2.86 -0.28
CA ASN A 110 13.08 2.67 0.41
C ASN A 110 13.39 3.80 1.41
N VAL A 111 13.00 5.04 1.12
CA VAL A 111 13.16 6.19 2.03
C VAL A 111 12.28 6.00 3.26
N LEU A 112 11.00 5.67 3.05
CA LEU A 112 10.07 5.43 4.15
C LEU A 112 10.50 4.24 5.00
N GLU A 113 10.95 3.16 4.37
CA GLU A 113 11.42 1.96 5.06
C GLU A 113 12.66 2.26 5.93
N LYS A 114 13.57 3.11 5.45
CA LYS A 114 14.72 3.58 6.21
C LYS A 114 14.30 4.41 7.43
N GLU A 115 13.37 5.35 7.25
CA GLU A 115 12.84 6.17 8.35
C GLU A 115 12.18 5.32 9.44
N ILE A 116 11.38 4.34 9.06
CA ILE A 116 10.76 3.40 10.00
C ILE A 116 11.85 2.55 10.70
N SER A 117 12.82 2.02 9.95
CA SER A 117 13.90 1.20 10.50
C SER A 117 14.71 1.95 11.57
N ASN A 118 14.93 3.26 11.40
CA ASN A 118 15.63 4.09 12.38
C ASN A 118 14.91 4.17 13.74
N LYS A 119 13.59 3.89 13.77
CA LYS A 119 12.78 3.88 15.00
C LYS A 119 12.82 2.52 15.73
N LEU A 120 13.25 1.47 15.06
CA LEU A 120 13.20 0.09 15.57
C LEU A 120 14.38 -0.32 16.45
N LYS A 121 15.20 0.62 16.95
CA LYS A 121 16.40 0.32 17.78
C LYS A 121 16.10 -0.53 19.02
N LYS A 122 14.88 -0.43 19.56
CA LYS A 122 14.43 -1.19 20.75
C LYS A 122 13.72 -2.51 20.41
N VAL A 123 13.50 -2.80 19.13
CA VAL A 123 12.86 -4.04 18.67
C VAL A 123 13.91 -5.11 18.53
N LYS A 124 13.62 -6.30 19.05
CA LYS A 124 14.50 -7.46 18.88
C LYS A 124 14.31 -8.04 17.49
N PHE A 125 15.38 -8.04 16.70
CA PHE A 125 15.41 -8.70 15.39
C PHE A 125 15.88 -10.14 15.54
N ILE A 126 15.09 -11.08 15.01
CA ILE A 126 15.42 -12.50 14.96
C ILE A 126 15.55 -12.91 13.50
N LYS A 127 16.76 -13.16 13.02
CA LYS A 127 17.05 -13.70 11.69
C LYS A 127 17.15 -15.20 11.77
N ASN A 128 16.04 -15.89 11.53
CA ASN A 128 16.01 -17.34 11.57
C ASN A 128 14.77 -17.88 10.86
N LYS A 129 14.91 -19.02 10.19
CA LYS A 129 13.79 -19.70 9.52
C LYS A 129 12.91 -20.38 10.57
N ILE A 130 11.60 -20.24 10.41
CA ILE A 130 10.59 -20.91 11.23
C ILE A 130 10.35 -22.30 10.66
N ILE A 131 10.41 -23.32 11.50
CA ILE A 131 10.06 -24.71 11.15
C ILE A 131 8.59 -24.98 11.42
N SER A 132 8.12 -24.66 12.62
CA SER A 132 6.72 -24.85 12.99
C SER A 132 6.23 -23.80 13.98
N ILE A 133 4.92 -23.65 14.05
CA ILE A 133 4.21 -22.79 15.00
C ILE A 133 3.12 -23.62 15.65
N GLU A 134 3.23 -23.84 16.96
CA GLU A 134 2.39 -24.72 17.73
C GLU A 134 1.54 -23.97 18.77
N GLY A 135 0.42 -24.51 19.15
CA GLY A 135 -0.33 -24.07 20.31
C GLY A 135 0.33 -24.57 21.60
N LYS A 136 0.47 -23.71 22.62
CA LYS A 136 0.94 -24.09 23.96
C LYS A 136 0.09 -23.36 25.01
N GLY A 137 -1.01 -23.95 25.42
CA GLY A 137 -1.96 -23.32 26.34
C GLY A 137 -2.43 -21.96 25.82
N PHE A 138 -2.19 -20.91 26.59
CA PHE A 138 -2.52 -19.51 26.24
C PHE A 138 -1.43 -18.80 25.42
N LEU A 139 -0.51 -19.52 24.76
CA LEU A 139 0.57 -18.98 23.96
C LEU A 139 0.68 -19.70 22.62
N LYS A 140 1.42 -19.08 21.68
CA LYS A 140 1.95 -19.72 20.48
C LYS A 140 3.45 -19.92 20.64
N LYS A 141 3.94 -21.13 20.41
CA LYS A 141 5.35 -21.49 20.42
C LYS A 141 5.87 -21.53 19.00
N ILE A 142 6.89 -20.74 18.71
CA ILE A 142 7.62 -20.76 17.43
C ILE A 142 8.88 -21.61 17.62
N ILE A 143 9.09 -22.56 16.71
CA ILE A 143 10.28 -23.42 16.65
C ILE A 143 11.11 -22.98 15.44
N PHE A 144 12.35 -22.60 15.70
CA PHE A 144 13.29 -22.13 14.69
C PHE A 144 14.22 -23.25 14.18
N GLN A 145 14.82 -23.05 13.02
CA GLN A 145 15.74 -24.00 12.39
C GLN A 145 16.95 -24.33 13.28
N ASN A 146 17.43 -23.40 14.08
CA ASN A 146 18.51 -23.63 15.07
C ASN A 146 18.03 -24.31 16.35
N LYS A 147 16.86 -24.97 16.36
CA LYS A 147 16.21 -25.63 17.48
C LYS A 147 15.84 -24.73 18.67
N LYS A 148 16.12 -23.40 18.61
CA LYS A 148 15.63 -22.46 19.61
C LYS A 148 14.13 -22.30 19.51
N THR A 149 13.49 -22.00 20.63
CA THR A 149 12.05 -21.77 20.71
C THR A 149 11.73 -20.43 21.36
N SER A 150 10.59 -19.86 21.02
CA SER A 150 10.07 -18.64 21.65
C SER A 150 8.56 -18.70 21.74
N GLU A 151 8.02 -18.13 22.80
CA GLU A 151 6.57 -18.15 23.08
C GLU A 151 6.00 -16.74 23.03
N TYR A 152 4.79 -16.60 22.45
CA TYR A 152 4.14 -15.32 22.19
C TYR A 152 2.67 -15.38 22.53
N ASN A 153 2.15 -14.28 23.07
CA ASN A 153 0.73 -14.04 23.26
C ASN A 153 0.01 -13.84 21.92
N LEU A 154 0.67 -13.17 20.97
CA LEU A 154 0.11 -12.86 19.67
C LEU A 154 1.19 -12.96 18.58
N ILE A 155 0.81 -13.52 17.43
CA ILE A 155 1.60 -13.52 16.19
C ILE A 155 0.90 -12.63 15.17
N ILE A 156 1.65 -11.73 14.53
CA ILE A 156 1.18 -10.92 13.40
C ILE A 156 1.99 -11.30 12.17
N ALA A 157 1.36 -11.93 11.18
CA ALA A 157 1.99 -12.40 9.97
C ALA A 157 1.75 -11.44 8.80
N THR A 158 2.83 -11.04 8.10
CA THR A 158 2.77 -10.07 7.00
C THR A 158 3.27 -10.60 5.66
N GLU A 159 3.81 -11.83 5.62
CA GLU A 159 4.36 -12.45 4.42
C GLU A 159 3.63 -13.73 4.05
N PHE A 160 3.43 -13.97 2.75
CA PHE A 160 2.74 -15.15 2.22
C PHE A 160 3.38 -16.48 2.62
N SER A 161 4.70 -16.52 2.77
CA SER A 161 5.43 -17.71 3.25
C SER A 161 4.93 -18.19 4.61
N ASN A 162 4.41 -17.28 5.43
CA ASN A 162 3.89 -17.58 6.75
C ASN A 162 2.47 -18.14 6.74
N LEU A 163 1.70 -17.95 5.66
CA LEU A 163 0.32 -18.42 5.59
C LEU A 163 0.26 -19.94 5.71
N LYS A 164 1.10 -20.67 4.97
CA LYS A 164 1.15 -22.14 5.00
C LYS A 164 1.55 -22.72 6.36
N LEU A 165 2.36 -21.94 7.13
CA LEU A 165 2.78 -22.36 8.49
C LEU A 165 1.67 -22.17 9.53
N LEU A 166 0.74 -21.26 9.27
CA LEU A 166 -0.27 -20.85 10.24
C LEU A 166 -1.67 -21.37 9.91
N SER A 167 -1.99 -21.53 8.63
CA SER A 167 -3.32 -21.97 8.21
C SER A 167 -3.38 -22.39 6.73
N ASN A 168 -4.46 -23.14 6.40
CA ASN A 168 -4.87 -23.46 5.03
C ASN A 168 -6.00 -22.53 4.56
N GLU A 169 -6.05 -21.30 5.05
CA GLU A 169 -7.14 -20.38 4.73
C GLU A 169 -7.22 -20.08 3.22
N LYS A 170 -8.45 -20.13 2.72
CA LYS A 170 -8.73 -19.86 1.31
C LYS A 170 -8.72 -18.36 1.04
N LYS A 171 -8.19 -18.00 -0.12
CA LYS A 171 -8.22 -16.65 -0.66
C LYS A 171 -9.29 -16.54 -1.75
N LEU A 172 -9.92 -15.39 -1.85
CA LEU A 172 -10.54 -14.95 -3.08
C LEU A 172 -9.44 -14.38 -3.96
N ASN A 173 -9.19 -14.97 -5.12
CA ASN A 173 -8.09 -14.57 -5.99
C ASN A 173 -8.41 -14.74 -7.46
N TRP A 174 -7.86 -13.84 -8.29
CA TRP A 174 -7.79 -13.97 -9.74
C TRP A 174 -6.57 -13.23 -10.29
N ASP A 175 -6.07 -13.72 -11.40
CA ASP A 175 -5.00 -13.09 -12.15
C ASP A 175 -5.58 -12.01 -13.07
N TYR A 176 -4.95 -10.85 -13.11
CA TYR A 176 -5.29 -9.80 -14.04
C TYR A 176 -4.68 -10.00 -15.42
N SER A 177 -3.69 -10.87 -15.55
CA SER A 177 -2.84 -11.02 -16.73
C SER A 177 -2.23 -9.68 -17.16
N GLU A 178 -1.83 -8.90 -16.16
CA GLU A 178 -1.21 -7.59 -16.27
C GLU A 178 0.06 -7.53 -15.44
N THR A 179 1.01 -6.74 -15.92
CA THR A 179 2.25 -6.41 -15.20
C THR A 179 2.33 -4.90 -15.02
N ALA A 180 2.62 -4.45 -13.79
CA ALA A 180 2.96 -3.06 -13.52
C ALA A 180 4.47 -2.87 -13.65
N TYR A 181 4.87 -1.90 -14.46
CA TYR A 181 6.25 -1.45 -14.61
C TYR A 181 6.42 -0.11 -13.91
N THR A 182 7.53 0.05 -13.17
CA THR A 182 7.87 1.33 -12.54
C THR A 182 9.29 1.75 -12.84
N PHE A 183 9.44 3.03 -13.14
CA PHE A 183 10.70 3.69 -13.45
C PHE A 183 10.58 5.21 -13.23
N VAL A 184 11.65 5.98 -13.44
CA VAL A 184 11.66 7.42 -13.18
C VAL A 184 11.86 8.20 -14.47
N LEU A 185 10.97 9.15 -14.71
CA LEU A 185 11.05 10.17 -15.76
C LEU A 185 11.83 11.38 -15.25
N HIS A 186 12.78 11.86 -16.06
CA HIS A 186 13.56 13.08 -15.86
C HIS A 186 13.04 14.16 -16.80
N HIS A 187 12.77 15.35 -16.28
CA HIS A 187 12.23 16.47 -17.05
C HIS A 187 12.84 17.80 -16.58
N LYS A 188 12.72 18.85 -17.38
CA LYS A 188 13.11 20.18 -16.97
C LYS A 188 12.37 20.62 -15.70
N LYS A 189 13.01 21.49 -14.93
CA LYS A 189 12.50 21.97 -13.64
C LYS A 189 11.17 22.69 -13.81
N LEU A 190 10.17 22.30 -13.04
CA LEU A 190 8.85 22.93 -12.95
C LEU A 190 8.24 22.75 -11.56
N THR A 191 7.15 23.45 -11.27
CA THR A 191 6.33 23.21 -10.06
C THR A 191 5.57 21.90 -10.25
N ASN A 192 6.10 20.81 -9.72
CA ASN A 192 5.61 19.45 -9.95
C ASN A 192 4.80 18.94 -8.74
N ASN A 193 3.56 19.41 -8.60
CA ASN A 193 2.65 19.06 -7.49
C ASN A 193 1.33 18.40 -7.96
N CYS A 194 1.30 17.96 -9.22
CA CYS A 194 0.13 17.38 -9.86
C CYS A 194 0.42 15.95 -10.32
N ALA A 195 -0.32 14.97 -9.81
CA ALA A 195 -0.32 13.62 -10.36
C ALA A 195 -1.24 13.55 -11.60
N ARG A 196 -0.86 12.75 -12.58
CA ARG A 196 -1.65 12.50 -13.79
C ARG A 196 -1.85 11.02 -13.99
N GLN A 197 -3.08 10.64 -14.27
CA GLN A 197 -3.47 9.24 -14.51
C GLN A 197 -4.16 9.15 -15.88
N PHE A 198 -3.54 8.40 -16.77
CA PHE A 198 -4.11 8.06 -18.08
C PHE A 198 -4.69 6.65 -18.05
N PHE A 199 -5.93 6.49 -18.45
CA PHE A 199 -6.57 5.19 -18.63
C PHE A 199 -6.44 4.79 -20.09
N LEU A 200 -5.32 4.19 -20.45
CA LEU A 200 -5.02 3.74 -21.81
C LEU A 200 -5.69 2.39 -22.11
N LYS A 201 -5.80 2.05 -23.40
CA LYS A 201 -6.42 0.80 -23.89
C LYS A 201 -5.79 -0.44 -23.24
N ASP A 202 -4.46 -0.46 -23.11
CA ASP A 202 -3.71 -1.61 -22.57
C ASP A 202 -3.51 -1.55 -21.06
N GLY A 203 -3.95 -0.49 -20.41
CA GLY A 203 -3.94 -0.32 -18.98
C GLY A 203 -3.55 1.08 -18.51
N PRO A 204 -3.67 1.35 -17.21
CA PRO A 204 -3.46 2.68 -16.66
C PRO A 204 -1.98 3.05 -16.57
N LEU A 205 -1.68 4.31 -16.90
CA LEU A 205 -0.37 4.93 -16.79
C LEU A 205 -0.45 6.13 -15.84
N ALA A 206 0.33 6.08 -14.75
CA ALA A 206 0.39 7.13 -13.74
C ALA A 206 1.73 7.88 -13.77
N PHE A 207 1.64 9.21 -13.68
CA PHE A 207 2.75 10.13 -13.45
C PHE A 207 2.65 10.65 -12.01
N LEU A 208 3.58 10.27 -11.16
CA LEU A 208 3.59 10.58 -9.72
C LEU A 208 4.80 11.47 -9.41
N PRO A 209 4.61 12.77 -9.16
CA PRO A 209 5.71 13.69 -8.84
C PRO A 209 6.52 13.23 -7.62
N ILE A 210 7.85 13.27 -7.74
CA ILE A 210 8.77 12.98 -6.64
C ILE A 210 9.80 14.10 -6.39
N SER A 211 9.90 15.04 -7.32
CA SER A 211 10.64 16.28 -7.19
C SER A 211 10.24 17.27 -8.30
N ASN A 212 10.82 18.46 -8.31
CA ASN A 212 10.62 19.44 -9.40
C ASN A 212 11.23 19.03 -10.74
N THR A 213 12.03 17.96 -10.78
CA THR A 213 12.75 17.47 -11.98
C THR A 213 12.54 15.99 -12.25
N HIS A 214 11.86 15.27 -11.35
CA HIS A 214 11.67 13.83 -11.45
C HIS A 214 10.22 13.44 -11.15
N THR A 215 9.71 12.52 -11.93
CA THR A 215 8.37 11.95 -11.81
C THR A 215 8.48 10.43 -11.86
N SER A 216 7.91 9.73 -10.88
CA SER A 216 7.80 8.27 -10.91
C SER A 216 6.69 7.88 -11.87
N ILE A 217 6.98 6.95 -12.75
CA ILE A 217 6.02 6.35 -13.68
C ILE A 217 5.59 4.99 -13.11
N VAL A 218 4.30 4.75 -13.11
CA VAL A 218 3.70 3.42 -12.87
C VAL A 218 2.81 3.12 -14.06
N TRP A 219 3.20 2.15 -14.86
CA TRP A 219 2.44 1.75 -16.05
C TRP A 219 2.04 0.29 -15.93
N SER A 220 0.75 0.06 -15.71
CA SER A 220 0.17 -1.30 -15.71
C SER A 220 -0.30 -1.63 -17.11
N VAL A 221 0.15 -2.74 -17.65
CA VAL A 221 -0.20 -3.14 -19.02
C VAL A 221 -0.58 -4.62 -19.08
N LYS A 222 -1.44 -4.95 -20.05
CA LYS A 222 -1.73 -6.35 -20.39
C LYS A 222 -0.48 -7.05 -20.88
N ASN A 223 -0.24 -8.25 -20.39
CA ASN A 223 0.90 -9.05 -20.79
C ASN A 223 0.83 -9.34 -22.30
N LYS A 224 1.98 -9.30 -22.97
CA LYS A 224 2.14 -9.48 -24.42
C LYS A 224 1.43 -8.45 -25.30
N SER A 225 1.04 -7.29 -24.73
CA SER A 225 0.46 -6.17 -25.48
C SER A 225 1.54 -5.34 -26.20
N ASP A 226 1.09 -4.48 -27.12
CA ASP A 226 2.02 -3.55 -27.79
C ASP A 226 2.56 -2.50 -26.81
N ALA A 227 1.78 -2.09 -25.81
CA ALA A 227 2.26 -1.22 -24.75
C ALA A 227 3.39 -1.86 -23.94
N GLU A 228 3.34 -3.17 -23.67
CA GLU A 228 4.45 -3.86 -23.01
C GLU A 228 5.73 -3.87 -23.87
N LYS A 229 5.60 -4.08 -25.19
CA LYS A 229 6.73 -3.99 -26.11
C LYS A 229 7.38 -2.60 -26.11
N ILE A 230 6.54 -1.53 -26.07
CA ILE A 230 7.00 -0.15 -25.95
C ILE A 230 7.78 0.06 -24.64
N ILE A 231 7.26 -0.45 -23.53
CA ILE A 231 7.92 -0.30 -22.21
C ILE A 231 9.29 -0.99 -22.20
N LEU A 232 9.39 -2.15 -22.78
CA LEU A 232 10.61 -2.97 -22.76
C LEU A 232 11.71 -2.44 -23.71
N ASN A 233 11.36 -1.59 -24.67
CA ASN A 233 12.31 -0.93 -25.55
C ASN A 233 12.61 0.50 -25.05
N ASP A 234 13.86 0.79 -24.70
CA ASP A 234 14.26 2.07 -24.08
C ASP A 234 13.95 3.29 -24.97
N GLU A 235 14.19 3.20 -26.27
CA GLU A 235 13.95 4.29 -27.22
C GLU A 235 12.44 4.50 -27.45
N ALA A 236 11.70 3.43 -27.71
CA ALA A 236 10.26 3.47 -27.91
C ALA A 236 9.55 4.03 -26.66
N ARG A 237 10.00 3.59 -25.47
CA ARG A 237 9.49 4.07 -24.18
C ARG A 237 9.72 5.58 -24.03
N LEU A 238 10.94 6.06 -24.30
CA LEU A 238 11.26 7.47 -24.18
C LEU A 238 10.45 8.32 -25.18
N ASN A 239 10.33 7.87 -26.43
CA ASN A 239 9.57 8.57 -27.47
C ASN A 239 8.07 8.63 -27.12
N PHE A 240 7.50 7.53 -26.61
CA PHE A 240 6.11 7.50 -26.12
C PHE A 240 5.91 8.48 -24.96
N LEU A 241 6.84 8.51 -23.98
CA LEU A 241 6.75 9.43 -22.85
C LEU A 241 6.88 10.89 -23.29
N LYS A 242 7.75 11.22 -24.23
CA LYS A 242 7.83 12.56 -24.82
C LYS A 242 6.50 12.96 -25.46
N MET A 243 5.92 12.07 -26.26
CA MET A 243 4.64 12.32 -26.94
C MET A 243 3.49 12.57 -25.94
N ILE A 244 3.31 11.69 -24.95
CA ILE A 244 2.19 11.81 -24.02
C ILE A 244 2.36 12.96 -23.02
N SER A 245 3.59 13.45 -22.85
CA SER A 245 3.92 14.52 -21.91
C SER A 245 3.83 15.92 -22.51
N VAL A 246 3.50 16.05 -23.77
CA VAL A 246 3.34 17.35 -24.44
C VAL A 246 2.36 18.23 -23.66
N GLY A 247 2.76 19.46 -23.36
CA GLY A 247 1.95 20.43 -22.60
C GLY A 247 2.10 20.40 -21.09
N PHE A 248 2.84 19.39 -20.51
CA PHE A 248 3.04 19.35 -19.06
C PHE A 248 4.45 18.92 -18.59
N TYR A 249 5.25 18.22 -19.42
CA TYR A 249 6.65 17.95 -19.12
C TYR A 249 7.52 18.16 -20.36
N GLU A 250 8.64 18.87 -20.20
CA GLU A 250 9.75 18.82 -21.15
C GLU A 250 10.70 17.70 -20.73
N VAL A 251 10.52 16.53 -21.38
CA VAL A 251 11.19 15.29 -21.03
C VAL A 251 12.64 15.31 -21.49
N ILE A 252 13.56 15.07 -20.56
CA ILE A 252 15.01 14.92 -20.80
C ILE A 252 15.37 13.48 -21.02
N GLY A 253 14.82 12.55 -20.20
CA GLY A 253 15.13 11.13 -20.25
C GLY A 253 14.33 10.32 -19.24
N CYS A 254 14.59 9.02 -19.17
CA CYS A 254 14.04 8.15 -18.14
C CYS A 254 15.10 7.12 -17.70
N THR A 255 14.89 6.52 -16.50
CA THR A 255 15.78 5.46 -16.03
C THR A 255 15.58 4.19 -16.86
N ASN A 256 16.68 3.51 -17.20
CA ASN A 256 16.63 2.24 -17.95
C ASN A 256 16.27 1.06 -17.05
N LYS A 257 16.51 1.18 -15.73
CA LYS A 257 16.14 0.14 -14.76
C LYS A 257 14.64 0.12 -14.54
N LEU A 258 14.00 -0.92 -15.06
CA LEU A 258 12.59 -1.23 -14.83
C LEU A 258 12.44 -2.15 -13.61
N GLU A 259 11.48 -1.84 -12.75
CA GLU A 259 10.97 -2.81 -11.79
C GLU A 259 9.60 -3.27 -12.25
N LYS A 260 9.33 -4.57 -12.15
CA LYS A 260 8.07 -5.17 -12.62
C LYS A 260 7.39 -5.97 -11.52
N PHE A 261 6.06 -5.96 -11.54
CA PHE A 261 5.22 -6.66 -10.59
C PHE A 261 4.01 -7.24 -11.31
N ASP A 262 3.84 -8.56 -11.22
CA ASP A 262 2.65 -9.22 -11.73
C ASP A 262 1.44 -8.85 -10.88
N LEU A 263 0.35 -8.48 -11.54
CA LEU A 263 -0.83 -7.98 -10.89
C LEU A 263 -1.87 -9.07 -10.70
N THR A 264 -2.25 -9.27 -9.45
CA THR A 264 -3.30 -10.20 -9.04
C THR A 264 -4.23 -9.53 -8.06
N PHE A 265 -5.47 -9.95 -8.04
CA PHE A 265 -6.36 -9.68 -6.91
C PHE A 265 -6.23 -10.83 -5.92
N GLU A 266 -6.00 -10.51 -4.66
CA GLU A 266 -6.03 -11.49 -3.58
C GLU A 266 -6.72 -10.88 -2.36
N PHE A 267 -7.63 -11.65 -1.76
CA PHE A 267 -8.30 -11.25 -0.54
C PHE A 267 -8.48 -12.47 0.37
N LEU A 268 -7.90 -12.41 1.57
CA LEU A 268 -7.97 -13.52 2.54
C LEU A 268 -9.33 -13.56 3.21
N ARG A 269 -9.96 -14.75 3.26
CA ARG A 269 -11.30 -14.89 3.82
C ARG A 269 -11.35 -14.74 5.35
N ARG A 270 -10.32 -15.18 6.05
CA ARG A 270 -10.14 -14.96 7.48
C ARG A 270 -8.83 -14.24 7.73
N THR A 271 -8.88 -13.12 8.43
CA THR A 271 -7.69 -12.34 8.77
C THR A 271 -7.21 -12.60 10.19
N VAL A 272 -7.97 -13.36 10.98
CA VAL A 272 -7.62 -13.74 12.36
C VAL A 272 -7.83 -15.24 12.62
N LEU A 273 -6.96 -15.80 13.44
CA LEU A 273 -7.07 -17.13 14.07
C LEU A 273 -6.79 -16.99 15.57
N SER A 274 -6.91 -18.07 16.34
CA SER A 274 -6.50 -18.03 17.75
C SER A 274 -5.05 -17.57 17.87
N ARG A 275 -4.82 -16.41 18.47
CA ARG A 275 -3.50 -15.80 18.69
C ARG A 275 -2.72 -15.45 17.42
N VAL A 276 -3.42 -15.28 16.29
CA VAL A 276 -2.78 -14.93 15.02
C VAL A 276 -3.60 -13.86 14.29
N ILE A 277 -2.92 -12.84 13.78
CA ILE A 277 -3.46 -11.86 12.85
C ILE A 277 -2.64 -11.93 11.55
N PHE A 278 -3.32 -11.92 10.41
CA PHE A 278 -2.73 -11.65 9.11
C PHE A 278 -2.94 -10.19 8.76
N MET A 279 -1.91 -9.49 8.24
CA MET A 279 -1.99 -8.06 7.93
C MET A 279 -1.12 -7.66 6.74
N GLY A 280 -1.58 -6.68 5.97
CA GLY A 280 -0.89 -6.17 4.78
C GLY A 280 -1.16 -7.00 3.53
N ASP A 281 -0.19 -7.10 2.63
CA ASP A 281 -0.36 -7.75 1.31
C ASP A 281 -0.78 -9.22 1.40
N ILE A 282 -0.52 -9.90 2.51
CA ILE A 282 -1.02 -11.26 2.77
C ILE A 282 -2.54 -11.31 2.87
N THR A 283 -3.19 -10.22 3.33
CA THR A 283 -4.64 -10.15 3.50
C THR A 283 -5.36 -9.59 2.29
N HIS A 284 -4.78 -8.61 1.62
CA HIS A 284 -5.35 -7.97 0.44
C HIS A 284 -4.26 -7.49 -0.52
N LYS A 285 -4.30 -7.96 -1.74
CA LYS A 285 -3.50 -7.48 -2.86
C LYS A 285 -4.47 -6.92 -3.90
N ILE A 286 -4.33 -5.65 -4.21
CA ILE A 286 -5.24 -4.92 -5.10
C ILE A 286 -4.46 -4.27 -6.24
N HIS A 287 -5.16 -3.94 -7.32
CA HIS A 287 -4.57 -3.23 -8.45
C HIS A 287 -4.04 -1.85 -8.02
N PRO A 288 -2.83 -1.43 -8.45
CA PRO A 288 -2.19 -0.18 -7.99
C PRO A 288 -2.81 1.10 -8.55
N ILE A 289 -3.93 1.03 -9.26
CA ILE A 289 -4.58 2.13 -9.99
C ILE A 289 -4.81 3.40 -9.14
N ALA A 290 -5.03 3.23 -7.85
CA ALA A 290 -5.25 4.35 -6.93
C ALA A 290 -4.13 4.51 -5.89
N GLY A 291 -3.08 3.69 -5.95
CA GLY A 291 -1.97 3.72 -4.97
C GLY A 291 -2.40 3.48 -3.52
N GLN A 292 -3.51 2.79 -3.27
CA GLN A 292 -4.18 2.74 -1.97
C GLN A 292 -3.82 1.53 -1.09
N GLY A 293 -3.12 0.51 -1.62
CA GLY A 293 -2.86 -0.74 -0.89
C GLY A 293 -2.21 -0.49 0.48
N TRP A 294 -1.18 0.35 0.51
CA TRP A 294 -0.48 0.62 1.76
C TRP A 294 -1.26 1.55 2.72
N ASN A 295 -2.11 2.44 2.21
CA ASN A 295 -3.01 3.25 3.05
C ASN A 295 -4.03 2.37 3.79
N MET A 296 -4.53 1.31 3.14
CA MET A 296 -5.38 0.30 3.80
C MET A 296 -4.63 -0.36 4.96
N THR A 297 -3.41 -0.81 4.73
CA THR A 297 -2.57 -1.43 5.77
C THR A 297 -2.31 -0.48 6.94
N LEU A 298 -2.04 0.80 6.71
CA LEU A 298 -1.85 1.79 7.78
C LEU A 298 -3.10 2.01 8.61
N ARG A 299 -4.28 2.04 7.97
CA ARG A 299 -5.57 2.11 8.70
C ARG A 299 -5.76 0.86 9.57
N ASP A 300 -5.49 -0.32 9.05
CA ASP A 300 -5.56 -1.58 9.79
C ASP A 300 -4.63 -1.59 11.01
N ILE A 301 -3.39 -1.11 10.84
CA ILE A 301 -2.42 -0.94 11.95
C ILE A 301 -2.99 -0.01 13.02
N SER A 302 -3.53 1.14 12.61
CA SER A 302 -4.10 2.12 13.56
C SER A 302 -5.27 1.55 14.35
N ILE A 303 -6.17 0.80 13.70
CA ILE A 303 -7.31 0.14 14.34
C ILE A 303 -6.81 -0.92 15.33
N LEU A 304 -5.85 -1.77 14.92
CA LEU A 304 -5.28 -2.79 15.80
C LEU A 304 -4.64 -2.17 17.04
N VAL A 305 -3.80 -1.15 16.87
CA VAL A 305 -3.12 -0.47 17.98
C VAL A 305 -4.13 0.14 18.96
N SER A 306 -5.20 0.75 18.45
CA SER A 306 -6.27 1.31 19.29
C SER A 306 -6.94 0.24 20.14
N ILE A 307 -7.31 -0.89 19.54
CA ILE A 307 -7.92 -2.03 20.23
C ILE A 307 -6.96 -2.60 21.29
N LEU A 308 -5.72 -2.91 20.89
CA LEU A 308 -4.74 -3.49 21.80
C LEU A 308 -4.44 -2.57 22.98
N LYS A 309 -4.33 -1.25 22.76
CA LYS A 309 -4.10 -0.26 23.82
C LYS A 309 -5.24 -0.28 24.84
N GLU A 310 -6.49 -0.27 24.37
CA GLU A 310 -7.66 -0.34 25.24
C GLU A 310 -7.67 -1.64 26.08
N LYS A 311 -7.44 -2.78 25.43
CA LYS A 311 -7.51 -4.09 26.11
C LYS A 311 -6.36 -4.30 27.09
N LEU A 312 -5.13 -3.87 26.74
CA LEU A 312 -3.97 -3.90 27.63
C LEU A 312 -4.21 -3.07 28.90
N ASN A 313 -4.77 -1.89 28.77
CA ASN A 313 -5.10 -1.03 29.93
C ASN A 313 -6.11 -1.68 30.89
N LYS A 314 -6.95 -2.58 30.35
CA LYS A 314 -7.91 -3.37 31.14
C LYS A 314 -7.36 -4.72 31.63
N GLY A 315 -6.08 -5.03 31.34
CA GLY A 315 -5.41 -6.27 31.76
C GLY A 315 -5.75 -7.51 30.95
N TYR A 316 -6.39 -7.37 29.76
CA TYR A 316 -6.73 -8.50 28.91
C TYR A 316 -5.51 -9.11 28.19
N ASP A 317 -5.61 -10.39 27.86
CA ASP A 317 -4.67 -11.08 26.98
C ASP A 317 -4.91 -10.67 25.53
N ILE A 318 -3.91 -10.03 24.91
CA ILE A 318 -4.00 -9.50 23.51
C ILE A 318 -4.14 -10.61 22.46
N GLY A 319 -3.88 -11.86 22.81
CA GLY A 319 -4.08 -13.01 21.94
C GLY A 319 -5.49 -13.60 21.98
N ASP A 320 -6.38 -13.07 22.82
CA ASP A 320 -7.76 -13.55 22.94
C ASP A 320 -8.51 -13.42 21.60
N LEU A 321 -9.18 -14.49 21.20
CA LEU A 321 -9.86 -14.57 19.89
C LEU A 321 -11.01 -13.55 19.78
N GLY A 322 -11.69 -13.21 20.87
CA GLY A 322 -12.76 -12.21 20.86
C GLY A 322 -12.22 -10.81 20.51
N ILE A 323 -11.05 -10.45 21.09
CA ILE A 323 -10.35 -9.21 20.77
C ILE A 323 -9.91 -9.18 19.30
N LEU A 324 -9.36 -10.29 18.81
CA LEU A 324 -8.93 -10.37 17.41
C LEU A 324 -10.12 -10.34 16.44
N LYS A 325 -11.25 -10.93 16.78
CA LYS A 325 -12.49 -10.82 16.00
C LYS A 325 -13.06 -9.41 15.99
N GLU A 326 -12.90 -8.61 17.05
CA GLU A 326 -13.25 -7.18 17.04
C GLU A 326 -12.45 -6.43 15.99
N TYR A 327 -11.13 -6.68 15.89
CA TYR A 327 -10.28 -6.13 14.84
C TYR A 327 -10.76 -6.56 13.44
N GLU A 328 -10.99 -7.88 13.23
CA GLU A 328 -11.48 -8.41 11.94
C GLU A 328 -12.81 -7.75 11.52
N LYS A 329 -13.75 -7.60 12.45
CA LYS A 329 -15.04 -6.95 12.20
C LYS A 329 -14.89 -5.49 11.76
N LYS A 330 -13.97 -4.74 12.38
CA LYS A 330 -13.74 -3.32 12.06
C LYS A 330 -13.00 -3.10 10.73
N THR A 331 -12.26 -4.10 10.22
CA THR A 331 -11.39 -3.91 9.05
C THR A 331 -11.88 -4.62 7.80
N LYS A 332 -12.32 -5.88 7.92
CA LYS A 332 -12.54 -6.78 6.79
C LYS A 332 -13.59 -6.31 5.79
N ALA A 333 -14.77 -5.90 6.27
CA ALA A 333 -15.86 -5.47 5.37
C ALA A 333 -15.48 -4.22 4.58
N SER A 334 -14.90 -3.22 5.26
CA SER A 334 -14.41 -1.99 4.64
C SER A 334 -13.32 -2.28 3.60
N ASN A 335 -12.35 -3.13 3.94
CA ASN A 335 -11.26 -3.49 3.04
C ASN A 335 -11.75 -4.27 1.82
N LEU A 336 -12.70 -5.20 1.99
CA LEU A 336 -13.28 -5.96 0.86
C LEU A 336 -14.02 -5.04 -0.10
N LEU A 337 -14.91 -4.19 0.42
CA LEU A 337 -15.67 -3.24 -0.42
C LEU A 337 -14.74 -2.27 -1.15
N PHE A 338 -13.69 -1.78 -0.48
CA PHE A 338 -12.71 -0.91 -1.11
C PHE A 338 -11.93 -1.65 -2.21
N ALA A 339 -11.47 -2.87 -1.95
CA ALA A 339 -10.76 -3.71 -2.92
C ALA A 339 -11.63 -4.00 -4.16
N MET A 340 -12.90 -4.37 -3.95
CA MET A 340 -13.86 -4.61 -5.03
C MET A 340 -14.18 -3.34 -5.83
N SER A 341 -14.24 -2.18 -5.19
CA SER A 341 -14.44 -0.89 -5.88
C SER A 341 -13.28 -0.58 -6.83
N ILE A 342 -12.04 -0.81 -6.41
CA ILE A 342 -10.85 -0.64 -7.25
C ILE A 342 -10.88 -1.60 -8.45
N ASP A 343 -11.27 -2.86 -8.23
CA ASP A 343 -11.41 -3.85 -9.31
C ASP A 343 -12.51 -3.46 -10.31
N LEU A 344 -13.64 -2.95 -9.82
CA LEU A 344 -14.72 -2.45 -10.66
C LEU A 344 -14.29 -1.25 -11.52
N ILE A 345 -13.59 -0.28 -10.93
CA ILE A 345 -13.01 0.87 -11.64
C ILE A 345 -12.09 0.35 -12.75
N ARG A 346 -11.16 -0.55 -12.43
CA ARG A 346 -10.26 -1.14 -13.42
C ARG A 346 -11.05 -1.79 -14.58
N LYS A 347 -12.05 -2.62 -14.28
CA LYS A 347 -12.89 -3.27 -15.30
C LYS A 347 -13.62 -2.25 -16.18
N ALA A 348 -14.17 -1.19 -15.59
CA ALA A 348 -14.86 -0.13 -16.31
C ALA A 348 -13.93 0.59 -17.30
N PHE A 349 -12.70 0.91 -16.89
CA PHE A 349 -11.74 1.59 -17.78
C PHE A 349 -11.13 0.68 -18.86
N ARG A 350 -11.13 -0.63 -18.66
CA ARG A 350 -10.70 -1.59 -19.69
C ARG A 350 -11.75 -1.91 -20.74
N SER A 351 -13.01 -1.67 -20.41
CA SER A 351 -14.10 -1.98 -21.31
C SER A 351 -14.11 -1.06 -22.53
N GLN A 352 -14.20 -1.65 -23.71
CA GLN A 352 -14.38 -0.94 -24.98
C GLN A 352 -15.85 -0.78 -25.39
N SER A 353 -16.79 -1.24 -24.54
CA SER A 353 -18.24 -1.09 -24.78
C SER A 353 -18.63 0.39 -24.89
N PRO A 354 -19.34 0.80 -25.93
CA PRO A 354 -19.85 2.18 -26.07
C PRO A 354 -20.68 2.62 -24.87
N THR A 355 -21.52 1.73 -24.35
CA THR A 355 -22.37 1.98 -23.17
C THR A 355 -21.52 2.27 -21.94
N ILE A 356 -20.48 1.47 -21.69
CA ILE A 356 -19.58 1.68 -20.54
C ILE A 356 -18.76 2.96 -20.74
N SER A 357 -18.35 3.28 -21.97
CA SER A 357 -17.67 4.55 -22.27
C SER A 357 -18.55 5.77 -21.95
N GLN A 358 -19.83 5.72 -22.30
CA GLN A 358 -20.79 6.78 -21.94
C GLN A 358 -20.98 6.89 -20.42
N LEU A 359 -21.08 5.76 -19.72
CA LEU A 359 -21.17 5.73 -18.25
C LEU A 359 -19.92 6.33 -17.60
N ARG A 360 -18.71 6.03 -18.10
CA ARG A 360 -17.45 6.66 -17.61
C ARG A 360 -17.49 8.17 -17.76
N LYS A 361 -17.87 8.70 -18.94
CA LYS A 361 -18.00 10.15 -19.18
C LYS A 361 -18.96 10.81 -18.20
N LYS A 362 -20.14 10.20 -17.98
CA LYS A 362 -21.10 10.66 -16.98
C LYS A 362 -20.52 10.62 -15.56
N SER A 363 -19.81 9.53 -15.21
CA SER A 363 -19.17 9.38 -13.91
C SER A 363 -18.11 10.46 -13.66
N PHE A 364 -17.30 10.82 -14.66
CA PHE A 364 -16.35 11.93 -14.55
C PHE A 364 -17.06 13.27 -14.32
N SER A 365 -18.13 13.55 -15.07
CA SER A 365 -18.93 14.77 -14.88
C SER A 365 -19.52 14.84 -13.46
N ILE A 366 -20.04 13.72 -12.95
CA ILE A 366 -20.56 13.65 -11.58
C ILE A 366 -19.43 13.81 -10.56
N ALA A 367 -18.30 13.12 -10.76
CA ALA A 367 -17.14 13.19 -9.87
C ALA A 367 -16.52 14.60 -9.78
N SER A 368 -16.67 15.41 -10.84
CA SER A 368 -16.21 16.81 -10.87
C SER A 368 -17.11 17.76 -10.08
N GLN A 369 -18.31 17.31 -9.65
CA GLN A 369 -19.17 18.14 -8.79
C GLN A 369 -18.51 18.29 -7.39
N PRO A 370 -18.45 19.50 -6.82
CA PRO A 370 -17.73 19.77 -5.58
C PRO A 370 -18.11 18.86 -4.39
N THR A 371 -19.40 18.60 -4.21
CA THR A 371 -19.92 17.76 -3.12
C THR A 371 -19.51 16.28 -3.30
N VAL A 372 -19.56 15.77 -4.54
CA VAL A 372 -19.18 14.38 -4.85
C VAL A 372 -17.66 14.23 -4.79
N MET A 373 -16.92 15.18 -5.33
CA MET A 373 -15.46 15.20 -5.29
C MET A 373 -14.95 15.14 -3.85
N ASN A 374 -15.50 15.95 -2.94
CA ASN A 374 -15.11 15.94 -1.53
C ASN A 374 -15.40 14.57 -0.86
N LYS A 375 -16.53 13.92 -1.19
CA LYS A 375 -16.84 12.58 -0.70
C LYS A 375 -15.87 11.52 -1.22
N ILE A 376 -15.48 11.60 -2.50
CA ILE A 376 -14.50 10.67 -3.11
C ILE A 376 -13.12 10.88 -2.44
N ILE A 377 -12.68 12.12 -2.25
CA ILE A 377 -11.42 12.44 -1.57
C ILE A 377 -11.45 11.92 -0.13
N ASP A 378 -12.53 12.15 0.60
CA ASP A 378 -12.71 11.67 1.98
C ASP A 378 -12.68 10.14 2.07
N LEU A 379 -13.33 9.46 1.13
CA LEU A 379 -13.33 8.00 1.02
C LEU A 379 -11.93 7.45 0.73
N ALA A 380 -11.21 8.06 -0.20
CA ALA A 380 -9.83 7.69 -0.53
C ALA A 380 -8.88 7.92 0.65
N ASP A 381 -9.09 9.00 1.41
CA ASP A 381 -8.26 9.37 2.58
C ASP A 381 -8.55 8.49 3.80
N LYS A 382 -9.81 8.37 4.19
CA LYS A 382 -10.23 7.74 5.46
C LYS A 382 -10.68 6.28 5.32
N GLY A 383 -10.94 5.81 4.09
CA GLY A 383 -11.60 4.52 3.82
C GLY A 383 -13.10 4.55 4.13
N LEU A 384 -13.76 3.42 3.87
CA LEU A 384 -15.15 3.22 4.26
C LEU A 384 -15.24 3.07 5.79
N ARG A 385 -16.09 3.85 6.42
CA ARG A 385 -16.41 3.73 7.86
C ARG A 385 -17.84 3.22 7.97
N PHE A 386 -18.01 2.14 8.71
CA PHE A 386 -19.29 1.55 9.10
C PHE A 386 -19.49 1.71 10.58
#